data_96181e52d185aa91ffe4a3dbd50dd0f3
#
_entry.id   96181e52d185aa91ffe4a3dbd50dd0f3
#
_cell.length_a   1.000
_cell.length_b   1.000
_cell.length_c   1.000
_cell.angle_alpha   90.00
_cell.angle_beta   90.00
_cell.angle_gamma   90.00
#
_symmetry.space_group_name_H-M   'P 1'
#
loop_
_entity.id
_entity.type
_entity.pdbx_description
1 polymer ?
#
loop_
_entity_poly.entity_id
_entity_poly.type
_entity_poly.pdbx_seq_one_letter_code
_entity_poly.pdbx_strand_id
1 'polypeptide(L)'
;HIFEYLLRMNGNYLWPAMWNSAFMEEGPGLLSMELANEYGIYIGMSHHEPCNRSGIEYGRLRGKDSIYGDAWDFRSNREGILKFWEDGLIRSKGLNTIPTVGMRGENDSKLLKEGENISSNVDVLKDIIKCQNKLIDGILGKVPKVFAVYKEVEDYFFGETNNGLKGYAELDDTILILCDDNHGNMRALPDESFRNHRGGFGMYYHLDYHGD
;
A
#
# COMPACT_ATOMS: atom_id res chain seq x y z
N HIS A 1 15.37 15.48 12.47
CA HIS A 1 14.57 16.70 12.22
C HIS A 1 13.16 16.41 11.68
N ILE A 2 12.99 15.55 10.63
CA ILE A 2 11.66 15.27 10.05
C ILE A 2 10.74 14.60 11.08
N PHE A 3 11.21 13.57 11.77
CA PHE A 3 10.39 12.87 12.79
C PHE A 3 10.04 13.76 13.97
N GLU A 4 10.99 14.56 14.45
CA GLU A 4 10.73 15.54 15.49
C GLU A 4 9.71 16.59 15.05
N TYR A 5 9.82 17.09 13.80
CA TYR A 5 8.86 18.02 13.23
C TYR A 5 7.46 17.40 13.16
N LEU A 6 7.36 16.16 12.70
CA LEU A 6 6.08 15.44 12.61
C LEU A 6 5.42 15.33 13.98
N LEU A 7 6.17 14.94 15.03
CA LEU A 7 5.65 14.86 16.38
C LEU A 7 5.21 16.23 16.92
N ARG A 8 5.93 17.30 16.64
CA ARG A 8 5.55 18.68 17.01
C ARG A 8 4.25 19.12 16.32
N MET A 9 3.98 18.59 15.12
CA MET A 9 2.75 18.81 14.36
C MET A 9 1.63 17.83 14.76
N ASN A 10 1.80 17.06 15.86
CA ASN A 10 0.84 16.05 16.33
C ASN A 10 0.65 14.86 15.39
N GLY A 11 1.58 14.61 14.50
CA GLY A 11 1.59 13.46 13.60
C GLY A 11 2.54 12.37 14.09
N ASN A 12 2.21 11.12 13.87
CA ASN A 12 3.04 9.96 14.19
C ASN A 12 3.04 8.87 13.11
N TYR A 13 2.57 9.19 11.91
CA TYR A 13 2.55 8.30 10.76
C TYR A 13 3.11 9.00 9.54
N LEU A 14 4.00 8.34 8.82
CA LEU A 14 4.69 8.88 7.66
C LEU A 14 4.65 7.89 6.49
N TRP A 15 4.23 8.37 5.33
CA TRP A 15 4.57 7.79 4.05
C TRP A 15 5.77 8.55 3.48
N PRO A 16 6.94 7.92 3.35
CA PRO A 16 8.09 8.58 2.75
C PRO A 16 7.89 8.84 1.25
N ALA A 17 8.78 9.62 0.68
CA ALA A 17 8.79 9.84 -0.76
C ALA A 17 8.88 8.53 -1.52
N MET A 18 8.12 8.45 -2.61
CA MET A 18 8.09 7.32 -3.54
C MET A 18 8.98 7.61 -4.77
N TRP A 19 8.89 6.79 -5.78
CA TRP A 19 9.56 6.86 -7.08
C TRP A 19 11.06 6.52 -6.99
N ASN A 20 11.91 7.48 -6.73
CA ASN A 20 13.37 7.29 -6.71
C ASN A 20 13.92 7.03 -5.29
N SER A 21 13.04 6.77 -4.33
CA SER A 21 13.41 6.49 -2.94
C SER A 21 13.12 5.04 -2.57
N ALA A 22 14.06 4.43 -1.89
CA ALA A 22 13.91 3.16 -1.21
C ALA A 22 14.07 3.37 0.30
N PHE A 23 13.22 4.19 0.89
CA PHE A 23 13.36 4.71 2.26
C PHE A 23 13.75 3.65 3.29
N MET A 24 13.22 2.43 3.15
CA MET A 24 13.55 1.32 4.05
C MET A 24 15.03 0.91 3.99
N GLU A 25 15.71 1.22 2.89
CA GLU A 25 17.12 0.85 2.63
C GLU A 25 18.02 2.08 2.46
N GLU A 26 17.51 3.29 2.66
CA GLU A 26 18.32 4.50 2.59
C GLU A 26 19.02 4.77 3.90
N GLY A 27 20.34 4.80 3.82
CA GLY A 27 21.26 4.87 4.95
C GLY A 27 21.97 3.53 5.19
N PRO A 28 22.82 3.42 6.20
CA PRO A 28 23.42 2.14 6.56
C PRO A 28 22.35 1.19 7.14
N GLY A 29 22.04 0.12 6.41
CA GLY A 29 21.02 -0.86 6.83
C GLY A 29 19.62 -0.23 6.91
N LEU A 30 18.93 -0.46 8.03
CA LEU A 30 17.58 0.05 8.29
C LEU A 30 17.55 1.31 9.17
N LEU A 31 18.61 2.09 9.19
CA LEU A 31 18.79 3.21 10.13
C LEU A 31 17.59 4.20 10.12
N SER A 32 17.03 4.49 8.96
CA SER A 32 15.86 5.39 8.86
C SER A 32 14.63 4.80 9.56
N MET A 33 14.44 3.49 9.46
CA MET A 33 13.34 2.78 10.12
C MET A 33 13.56 2.64 11.62
N GLU A 34 14.79 2.33 12.02
CA GLU A 34 15.18 2.23 13.43
C GLU A 34 15.01 3.56 14.13
N LEU A 35 15.44 4.65 13.49
CA LEU A 35 15.26 6.01 14.01
C LEU A 35 13.77 6.39 14.10
N ALA A 36 12.96 6.05 13.10
CA ALA A 36 11.51 6.27 13.18
C ALA A 36 10.90 5.52 14.38
N ASN A 37 11.33 4.28 14.58
CA ASN A 37 10.88 3.45 15.70
C ASN A 37 11.27 4.06 17.07
N GLU A 38 12.49 4.60 17.23
CA GLU A 38 12.92 5.31 18.43
C GLU A 38 12.06 6.56 18.71
N TYR A 39 11.64 7.28 17.68
CA TYR A 39 10.75 8.43 17.79
C TYR A 39 9.26 8.06 17.98
N GLY A 40 8.92 6.78 17.94
CA GLY A 40 7.52 6.33 18.00
C GLY A 40 6.72 6.69 16.73
N ILE A 41 7.39 6.88 15.60
CA ILE A 41 6.77 7.14 14.31
C ILE A 41 6.51 5.82 13.61
N TYR A 42 5.28 5.65 13.11
CA TYR A 42 4.91 4.55 12.24
C TYR A 42 5.25 4.89 10.79
N ILE A 43 5.87 3.95 10.10
CA ILE A 43 6.18 4.10 8.68
C ILE A 43 5.25 3.21 7.86
N GLY A 44 4.60 3.80 6.88
CA GLY A 44 3.93 3.10 5.79
C GLY A 44 4.69 3.29 4.49
N MET A 45 4.18 2.69 3.43
CA MET A 45 4.64 2.93 2.07
C MET A 45 3.48 3.41 1.23
N SER A 46 3.74 3.98 0.06
CA SER A 46 2.70 4.55 -0.78
C SER A 46 1.68 3.49 -1.26
N HIS A 47 0.62 3.98 -1.87
CA HIS A 47 -0.51 3.16 -2.36
C HIS A 47 -0.13 2.11 -3.42
N HIS A 48 1.05 2.19 -4.03
CA HIS A 48 1.54 1.22 -5.01
C HIS A 48 2.78 0.44 -4.52
N GLU A 49 3.12 0.57 -3.25
CA GLU A 49 4.32 -0.03 -2.62
C GLU A 49 3.91 -0.93 -1.44
N PRO A 50 3.28 -2.08 -1.71
CA PRO A 50 2.75 -2.94 -0.67
C PRO A 50 3.83 -3.69 0.12
N CYS A 51 3.46 -4.11 1.34
CA CYS A 51 4.26 -4.99 2.20
C CYS A 51 5.67 -4.44 2.49
N ASN A 52 5.77 -3.12 2.71
CA ASN A 52 7.01 -2.44 3.07
C ASN A 52 8.13 -2.57 2.01
N ARG A 53 7.76 -2.63 0.73
CA ARG A 53 8.67 -2.71 -0.41
C ARG A 53 8.38 -1.61 -1.42
N SER A 54 9.41 -0.90 -1.84
CA SER A 54 9.28 0.12 -2.88
C SER A 54 9.42 -0.46 -4.30
N GLY A 55 8.80 0.22 -5.27
CA GLY A 55 8.90 -0.19 -6.67
C GLY A 55 10.33 -0.14 -7.21
N ILE A 56 11.15 0.82 -6.73
CA ILE A 56 12.55 0.93 -7.12
C ILE A 56 13.39 -0.26 -6.63
N GLU A 57 13.08 -0.84 -5.47
CA GLU A 57 13.76 -2.04 -5.00
C GLU A 57 13.48 -3.22 -5.93
N TYR A 58 12.22 -3.39 -6.33
CA TYR A 58 11.88 -4.44 -7.29
C TYR A 58 12.63 -4.26 -8.61
N GLY A 59 12.67 -3.04 -9.13
CA GLY A 59 13.43 -2.72 -10.35
C GLY A 59 14.93 -3.05 -10.28
N ARG A 60 15.54 -2.94 -9.09
CA ARG A 60 16.96 -3.28 -8.86
C ARG A 60 17.19 -4.78 -8.68
N LEU A 61 16.21 -5.50 -8.16
CA LEU A 61 16.36 -6.90 -7.71
C LEU A 61 15.77 -7.92 -8.68
N ARG A 62 14.90 -7.51 -9.62
CA ARG A 62 14.27 -8.37 -10.62
C ARG A 62 15.26 -8.89 -11.66
N GLY A 63 14.91 -9.98 -12.30
CA GLY A 63 15.68 -10.57 -13.40
C GLY A 63 15.32 -12.03 -13.61
N LYS A 64 15.73 -12.60 -14.76
CA LYS A 64 15.44 -13.98 -15.12
C LYS A 64 15.94 -15.01 -14.09
N ASP A 65 17.05 -14.70 -13.44
CA ASP A 65 17.68 -15.57 -12.44
C ASP A 65 17.41 -15.09 -11.00
N SER A 66 16.58 -14.05 -10.83
CA SER A 66 16.22 -13.54 -9.53
C SER A 66 15.17 -14.42 -8.86
N ILE A 67 15.31 -14.61 -7.55
CA ILE A 67 14.27 -15.27 -6.72
C ILE A 67 12.94 -14.50 -6.71
N TYR A 68 12.96 -13.22 -7.10
CA TYR A 68 11.77 -12.37 -7.22
C TYR A 68 11.15 -12.39 -8.62
N GLY A 69 11.77 -13.08 -9.59
CA GLY A 69 11.37 -13.07 -10.99
C GLY A 69 11.62 -11.73 -11.68
N ASP A 70 11.09 -11.58 -12.89
CA ASP A 70 11.36 -10.42 -13.77
C ASP A 70 10.12 -9.55 -14.01
N ALA A 71 8.91 -10.07 -13.81
CA ALA A 71 7.67 -9.37 -14.11
C ALA A 71 6.98 -8.86 -12.84
N TRP A 72 6.61 -7.56 -12.81
CA TRP A 72 5.69 -6.99 -11.82
C TRP A 72 4.24 -7.31 -12.22
N ASP A 73 3.90 -8.57 -12.25
CA ASP A 73 2.57 -9.08 -12.60
C ASP A 73 2.26 -10.33 -11.78
N PHE A 74 1.27 -10.21 -10.90
CA PHE A 74 0.90 -11.26 -9.96
C PHE A 74 0.36 -12.52 -10.63
N ARG A 75 -0.18 -12.41 -11.85
CA ARG A 75 -0.70 -13.56 -12.60
C ARG A 75 0.41 -14.44 -13.15
N SER A 76 1.48 -13.82 -13.65
CA SER A 76 2.60 -14.53 -14.29
C SER A 76 3.79 -14.76 -13.37
N ASN A 77 3.94 -14.00 -12.28
CA ASN A 77 5.08 -14.06 -11.36
C ASN A 77 4.66 -14.08 -9.89
N ARG A 78 3.63 -14.85 -9.58
CA ARG A 78 3.05 -14.94 -8.24
C ARG A 78 4.09 -15.23 -7.16
N GLU A 79 4.89 -16.27 -7.36
CA GLU A 79 5.85 -16.75 -6.35
C GLU A 79 6.96 -15.72 -6.09
N GLY A 80 7.52 -15.12 -7.14
CA GLY A 80 8.53 -14.09 -7.02
C GLY A 80 8.03 -12.85 -6.30
N ILE A 81 6.82 -12.40 -6.60
CA ILE A 81 6.21 -11.25 -5.93
C ILE A 81 5.88 -11.55 -4.46
N LEU A 82 5.35 -12.73 -4.16
CA LEU A 82 5.11 -13.14 -2.76
C LEU A 82 6.41 -13.19 -1.97
N LYS A 83 7.48 -13.72 -2.56
CA LYS A 83 8.81 -13.75 -1.93
C LYS A 83 9.37 -12.35 -1.71
N PHE A 84 9.18 -11.45 -2.68
CA PHE A 84 9.60 -10.05 -2.55
C PHE A 84 8.89 -9.34 -1.39
N TRP A 85 7.58 -9.54 -1.23
CA TRP A 85 6.81 -8.99 -0.13
C TRP A 85 7.17 -9.63 1.21
N GLU A 86 7.33 -10.95 1.25
CA GLU A 86 7.77 -11.67 2.45
C GLU A 86 9.05 -11.10 3.03
N ASP A 87 10.07 -10.90 2.18
CA ASP A 87 11.36 -10.36 2.61
C ASP A 87 11.27 -8.91 3.10
N GLY A 88 10.38 -8.11 2.51
CA GLY A 88 10.08 -6.76 3.00
C GLY A 88 9.48 -6.74 4.41
N LEU A 89 8.57 -7.67 4.67
CA LEU A 89 7.94 -7.81 5.98
C LEU A 89 8.93 -8.38 7.03
N ILE A 90 9.74 -9.35 6.64
CA ILE A 90 10.75 -9.95 7.54
C ILE A 90 11.74 -8.89 8.02
N ARG A 91 12.27 -8.06 7.11
CA ARG A 91 13.25 -7.03 7.47
C ARG A 91 12.66 -5.94 8.38
N SER A 92 11.37 -5.68 8.29
CA SER A 92 10.67 -4.66 9.10
C SER A 92 10.05 -5.22 10.39
N LYS A 93 10.27 -6.50 10.68
CA LYS A 93 9.73 -7.13 11.89
C LYS A 93 10.29 -6.49 13.15
N GLY A 94 9.39 -6.11 14.06
CA GLY A 94 9.74 -5.45 15.32
C GLY A 94 9.90 -3.93 15.22
N LEU A 95 9.71 -3.36 14.02
CA LEU A 95 9.70 -1.91 13.81
C LEU A 95 8.25 -1.39 13.70
N ASN A 96 8.04 -0.12 13.98
CA ASN A 96 6.75 0.52 13.88
C ASN A 96 6.36 0.69 12.40
N THR A 97 5.61 -0.27 11.86
CA THR A 97 5.12 -0.21 10.48
C THR A 97 3.61 -0.38 10.38
N ILE A 98 3.01 0.28 9.39
CA ILE A 98 1.62 0.06 8.97
C ILE A 98 1.68 -0.31 7.49
N PRO A 99 1.74 -1.61 7.16
CA PRO A 99 1.89 -2.05 5.78
C PRO A 99 0.72 -1.64 4.89
N THR A 100 1.03 -1.20 3.67
CA THR A 100 0.05 -1.04 2.61
C THR A 100 -0.30 -2.41 2.02
N VAL A 101 -1.57 -2.64 1.74
CA VAL A 101 -2.05 -3.81 1.00
C VAL A 101 -2.66 -3.39 -0.33
N GLY A 102 -2.80 -4.33 -1.24
CA GLY A 102 -3.21 -4.10 -2.62
C GLY A 102 -2.01 -4.14 -3.56
N MET A 103 -2.26 -3.87 -4.81
CA MET A 103 -1.23 -3.80 -5.85
C MET A 103 -1.72 -2.91 -6.97
N ARG A 104 -0.81 -2.14 -7.56
CA ARG A 104 -1.00 -1.43 -8.81
C ARG A 104 0.03 -1.92 -9.83
N GLY A 105 -0.11 -1.50 -11.06
CA GLY A 105 0.90 -1.75 -12.09
C GLY A 105 2.23 -1.09 -11.76
N GLU A 106 3.25 -1.44 -12.50
CA GLU A 106 4.60 -0.90 -12.32
C GLU A 106 4.59 0.64 -12.47
N ASN A 107 5.33 1.32 -11.62
CA ASN A 107 5.42 2.79 -11.58
C ASN A 107 4.06 3.50 -11.46
N ASP A 108 3.21 3.01 -10.55
CA ASP A 108 1.87 3.58 -10.30
C ASP A 108 0.95 3.55 -11.54
N SER A 109 1.23 2.67 -12.49
CA SER A 109 0.36 2.43 -13.64
C SER A 109 -0.87 1.62 -13.25
N LYS A 110 -1.83 1.52 -14.15
CA LYS A 110 -3.01 0.67 -13.93
C LYS A 110 -2.62 -0.80 -13.85
N LEU A 111 -3.27 -1.54 -12.97
CA LEU A 111 -3.13 -3.00 -12.88
C LEU A 111 -3.68 -3.70 -14.15
N LEU A 112 -4.67 -3.09 -14.80
CA LEU A 112 -5.30 -3.54 -16.04
C LEU A 112 -4.40 -3.33 -17.25
N LYS A 113 -4.29 -4.38 -18.05
CA LYS A 113 -3.91 -4.23 -19.47
C LYS A 113 -5.13 -3.75 -20.27
N GLU A 114 -4.91 -3.00 -21.34
CA GLU A 114 -5.98 -2.57 -22.25
C GLU A 114 -6.84 -3.78 -22.70
N GLY A 115 -8.15 -3.64 -22.59
CA GLY A 115 -9.12 -4.69 -22.99
C GLY A 115 -9.44 -5.73 -21.92
N GLU A 116 -8.85 -5.68 -20.71
CA GLU A 116 -9.23 -6.56 -19.61
C GLU A 116 -10.50 -6.10 -18.90
N ASN A 117 -11.30 -7.06 -18.42
CA ASN A 117 -12.54 -6.79 -17.69
C ASN A 117 -12.24 -6.38 -16.24
N ILE A 118 -12.91 -5.34 -15.74
CA ILE A 118 -12.83 -4.87 -14.34
C ILE A 118 -13.04 -6.02 -13.35
N SER A 119 -14.00 -6.92 -13.59
CA SER A 119 -14.26 -8.07 -12.71
C SER A 119 -13.05 -8.98 -12.54
N SER A 120 -12.32 -9.25 -13.62
CA SER A 120 -11.09 -10.08 -13.57
C SER A 120 -10.01 -9.45 -12.69
N ASN A 121 -9.91 -8.13 -12.66
CA ASN A 121 -8.93 -7.44 -11.81
C ASN A 121 -9.34 -7.39 -10.36
N VAL A 122 -10.64 -7.21 -10.09
CA VAL A 122 -11.17 -7.30 -8.73
C VAL A 122 -10.86 -8.66 -8.14
N ASP A 123 -11.04 -9.74 -8.90
CA ASP A 123 -10.73 -11.10 -8.42
C ASP A 123 -9.23 -11.30 -8.14
N VAL A 124 -8.37 -10.79 -9.03
CA VAL A 124 -6.91 -10.82 -8.80
C VAL A 124 -6.52 -9.98 -7.60
N LEU A 125 -7.10 -8.80 -7.44
CA LEU A 125 -6.80 -7.92 -6.32
C LEU A 125 -7.29 -8.51 -4.98
N LYS A 126 -8.43 -9.21 -4.97
CA LYS A 126 -8.91 -9.98 -3.81
C LYS A 126 -7.91 -11.07 -3.41
N ASP A 127 -7.41 -11.84 -4.39
CA ASP A 127 -6.40 -12.87 -4.12
C ASP A 127 -5.09 -12.26 -3.60
N ILE A 128 -4.64 -11.16 -4.19
CA ILE A 128 -3.47 -10.40 -3.73
C ILE A 128 -3.63 -9.98 -2.26
N ILE A 129 -4.72 -9.29 -1.92
CA ILE A 129 -4.99 -8.80 -0.56
C ILE A 129 -5.01 -9.96 0.44
N LYS A 130 -5.67 -11.06 0.09
CA LYS A 130 -5.71 -12.27 0.92
C LYS A 130 -4.31 -12.85 1.17
N CYS A 131 -3.48 -12.92 0.14
CA CYS A 131 -2.09 -13.39 0.29
C CYS A 131 -1.25 -12.45 1.14
N GLN A 132 -1.38 -11.13 0.93
CA GLN A 132 -0.68 -10.12 1.72
C GLN A 132 -1.12 -10.17 3.19
N ASN A 133 -2.42 -10.27 3.49
CA ASN A 133 -2.91 -10.41 4.85
C ASN A 133 -2.30 -11.64 5.55
N LYS A 134 -2.25 -12.77 4.85
CA LYS A 134 -1.63 -13.99 5.38
C LYS A 134 -0.14 -13.81 5.70
N LEU A 135 0.61 -13.14 4.83
CA LEU A 135 2.04 -12.85 5.05
C LEU A 135 2.21 -11.89 6.22
N ILE A 136 1.46 -10.78 6.24
CA ILE A 136 1.53 -9.76 7.31
C ILE A 136 1.20 -10.39 8.66
N ASP A 137 0.08 -11.10 8.76
CA ASP A 137 -0.36 -11.73 10.01
C ASP A 137 0.63 -12.81 10.49
N GLY A 138 1.26 -13.54 9.55
CA GLY A 138 2.24 -14.58 9.87
C GLY A 138 3.59 -14.03 10.32
N ILE A 139 4.03 -12.88 9.81
CA ILE A 139 5.37 -12.33 10.05
C ILE A 139 5.34 -11.24 11.12
N LEU A 140 4.43 -10.27 10.99
CA LEU A 140 4.32 -9.11 11.89
C LEU A 140 3.28 -9.32 13.00
N GLY A 141 2.39 -10.30 12.87
CA GLY A 141 1.23 -10.46 13.75
C GLY A 141 0.08 -9.53 13.35
N LYS A 142 -0.83 -9.29 14.29
CA LYS A 142 -1.98 -8.40 14.08
C LYS A 142 -1.55 -6.94 14.21
N VAL A 143 -1.22 -6.33 13.08
CA VAL A 143 -0.86 -4.92 12.96
C VAL A 143 -1.89 -4.17 12.12
N PRO A 144 -2.08 -2.86 12.32
CA PRO A 144 -2.86 -2.04 11.40
C PRO A 144 -2.33 -2.16 9.97
N LYS A 145 -3.23 -2.11 9.00
CA LYS A 145 -2.92 -2.13 7.56
C LYS A 145 -3.67 -1.00 6.88
N VAL A 146 -3.18 -0.53 5.76
CA VAL A 146 -3.86 0.49 4.96
C VAL A 146 -4.13 -0.03 3.54
N PHE A 147 -5.25 0.39 2.97
CA PHE A 147 -5.61 0.16 1.57
C PHE A 147 -6.07 1.49 0.95
N ALA A 148 -5.42 1.91 -0.11
CA ALA A 148 -5.75 3.16 -0.78
C ALA A 148 -6.84 2.96 -1.83
N VAL A 149 -7.96 3.66 -1.65
CA VAL A 149 -9.05 3.74 -2.61
C VAL A 149 -8.79 4.95 -3.50
N TYR A 150 -7.99 4.75 -4.55
CA TYR A 150 -7.47 5.83 -5.40
C TYR A 150 -7.42 5.43 -6.88
N LYS A 151 -7.66 6.36 -7.77
CA LYS A 151 -7.67 6.16 -9.23
C LYS A 151 -8.63 5.00 -9.62
N GLU A 152 -8.19 4.04 -10.43
CA GLU A 152 -9.00 2.91 -10.86
C GLU A 152 -9.47 1.99 -9.72
N VAL A 153 -8.80 2.04 -8.58
CA VAL A 153 -9.20 1.25 -7.40
C VAL A 153 -10.53 1.75 -6.82
N GLU A 154 -10.90 3.02 -7.07
CA GLU A 154 -12.23 3.53 -6.73
C GLU A 154 -13.33 2.76 -7.47
N ASP A 155 -13.14 2.52 -8.77
CA ASP A 155 -14.09 1.76 -9.59
C ASP A 155 -14.16 0.30 -9.12
N TYR A 156 -13.04 -0.27 -8.65
CA TYR A 156 -13.01 -1.63 -8.08
C TYR A 156 -13.67 -1.70 -6.72
N PHE A 157 -13.63 -0.62 -5.97
CA PHE A 157 -14.18 -0.56 -4.61
C PHE A 157 -15.67 -0.18 -4.61
N PHE A 158 -16.05 0.89 -5.29
CA PHE A 158 -17.41 1.44 -5.32
C PHE A 158 -18.23 1.00 -6.54
N GLY A 159 -17.61 0.32 -7.51
CA GLY A 159 -18.24 -0.02 -8.78
C GLY A 159 -19.55 -0.79 -8.62
N GLU A 160 -20.44 -0.66 -9.61
CA GLU A 160 -21.82 -1.17 -9.65
C GLU A 160 -21.93 -2.71 -9.62
N THR A 161 -20.82 -3.43 -9.62
CA THR A 161 -20.83 -4.89 -9.60
C THR A 161 -20.91 -5.39 -8.16
N ASN A 162 -21.84 -6.30 -7.89
CA ASN A 162 -21.94 -7.05 -6.63
C ASN A 162 -20.65 -7.81 -6.25
N ASN A 163 -19.60 -7.72 -7.04
CA ASN A 163 -18.30 -8.36 -6.86
C ASN A 163 -17.18 -7.35 -6.53
N GLY A 164 -17.49 -6.10 -6.20
CA GLY A 164 -16.49 -5.09 -5.82
C GLY A 164 -15.73 -5.45 -4.53
N LEU A 165 -14.80 -4.56 -4.18
CA LEU A 165 -14.01 -4.69 -2.95
C LEU A 165 -14.76 -4.18 -1.71
N LYS A 166 -15.80 -3.37 -1.89
CA LYS A 166 -16.65 -2.89 -0.79
C LYS A 166 -17.32 -4.09 -0.11
N GLY A 167 -17.11 -4.24 1.20
CA GLY A 167 -17.59 -5.40 1.96
C GLY A 167 -16.78 -6.69 1.78
N TYR A 168 -15.60 -6.62 1.15
CA TYR A 168 -14.70 -7.76 1.11
C TYR A 168 -14.07 -7.99 2.49
N ALA A 169 -14.36 -9.13 3.11
CA ALA A 169 -14.01 -9.43 4.50
C ALA A 169 -12.51 -9.28 4.84
N GLU A 170 -11.62 -9.51 3.87
CA GLU A 170 -10.17 -9.34 4.07
C GLU A 170 -9.75 -7.87 4.26
N LEU A 171 -10.66 -6.93 4.00
CA LEU A 171 -10.44 -5.50 4.23
C LEU A 171 -11.15 -4.98 5.50
N ASP A 172 -11.94 -5.79 6.21
CA ASP A 172 -12.76 -5.33 7.34
C ASP A 172 -11.97 -4.60 8.44
N ASP A 173 -10.75 -5.06 8.74
CA ASP A 173 -9.86 -4.47 9.76
C ASP A 173 -8.76 -3.58 9.14
N THR A 174 -8.89 -3.23 7.86
CA THR A 174 -7.91 -2.42 7.14
C THR A 174 -8.37 -0.97 7.10
N ILE A 175 -7.49 -0.03 7.40
CA ILE A 175 -7.75 1.41 7.27
C ILE A 175 -7.89 1.73 5.78
N LEU A 176 -9.04 2.29 5.39
CA LEU A 176 -9.28 2.71 4.01
C LEU A 176 -8.85 4.15 3.82
N ILE A 177 -7.85 4.36 2.98
CA ILE A 177 -7.37 5.70 2.66
C ILE A 177 -8.19 6.23 1.48
N LEU A 178 -9.01 7.23 1.74
CA LEU A 178 -9.74 7.99 0.73
C LEU A 178 -8.87 9.15 0.25
N CYS A 179 -9.07 9.58 -0.98
CA CYS A 179 -8.22 10.59 -1.61
C CYS A 179 -9.06 11.75 -2.15
N ASP A 180 -8.43 12.92 -2.25
CA ASP A 180 -8.98 14.05 -3.00
C ASP A 180 -8.71 13.90 -4.51
N ASP A 181 -9.18 14.85 -5.29
CA ASP A 181 -9.02 14.91 -6.75
C ASP A 181 -7.78 15.71 -7.19
N ASN A 182 -6.80 15.89 -6.32
CA ASN A 182 -5.62 16.75 -6.48
C ASN A 182 -5.92 18.25 -6.47
N HIS A 183 -7.18 18.65 -6.30
CA HIS A 183 -7.62 20.04 -6.23
C HIS A 183 -8.36 20.37 -4.92
N GLY A 184 -8.31 19.43 -3.96
CA GLY A 184 -8.91 19.60 -2.64
C GLY A 184 -10.39 19.18 -2.57
N ASN A 185 -10.98 18.62 -3.63
CA ASN A 185 -12.32 18.09 -3.56
C ASN A 185 -12.29 16.60 -3.21
N MET A 186 -13.13 16.19 -2.26
CA MET A 186 -13.26 14.79 -1.89
C MET A 186 -13.87 13.99 -3.05
N ARG A 187 -13.16 12.95 -3.50
CA ARG A 187 -13.64 12.08 -4.59
C ARG A 187 -14.78 11.16 -4.14
N ALA A 188 -14.64 10.58 -2.96
CA ALA A 188 -15.63 9.69 -2.38
C ALA A 188 -15.73 9.91 -0.87
N LEU A 189 -16.94 9.79 -0.33
CA LEU A 189 -17.21 9.83 1.10
C LEU A 189 -17.93 8.55 1.51
N PRO A 190 -17.72 8.06 2.74
CA PRO A 190 -18.46 6.91 3.24
C PRO A 190 -19.95 7.24 3.33
N ASP A 191 -20.77 6.47 2.65
CA ASP A 191 -22.21 6.50 2.81
C ASP A 191 -22.68 5.84 4.12
N GLU A 192 -23.99 5.86 4.40
CA GLU A 192 -24.53 5.28 5.64
C GLU A 192 -24.26 3.79 5.81
N SER A 193 -24.19 3.04 4.71
CA SER A 193 -23.92 1.61 4.73
C SER A 193 -22.47 1.28 5.03
N PHE A 194 -21.57 2.25 4.92
CA PHE A 194 -20.13 2.06 4.93
C PHE A 194 -19.39 2.87 6.00
N ARG A 195 -20.03 3.92 6.56
CA ARG A 195 -19.40 4.79 7.58
C ARG A 195 -18.95 4.07 8.85
N ASN A 196 -19.49 2.90 9.12
CA ASN A 196 -19.15 2.08 10.28
C ASN A 196 -18.09 1.02 9.95
N HIS A 197 -17.30 1.21 8.89
CA HIS A 197 -16.22 0.31 8.54
C HIS A 197 -15.25 0.12 9.72
N ARG A 198 -14.99 -1.14 10.09
CA ARG A 198 -14.30 -1.49 11.33
C ARG A 198 -12.84 -1.04 11.36
N GLY A 199 -12.15 -1.10 10.22
CA GLY A 199 -10.78 -0.62 10.08
C GLY A 199 -10.64 0.92 10.16
N GLY A 200 -11.76 1.64 10.02
CA GLY A 200 -11.75 3.10 9.99
C GLY A 200 -11.27 3.67 8.65
N PHE A 201 -11.09 4.99 8.62
CA PHE A 201 -10.73 5.74 7.43
C PHE A 201 -9.52 6.63 7.69
N GLY A 202 -8.70 6.77 6.66
CA GLY A 202 -7.71 7.81 6.52
C GLY A 202 -8.01 8.69 5.32
N MET A 203 -7.29 9.82 5.25
CA MET A 203 -7.44 10.74 4.13
C MET A 203 -6.07 11.09 3.57
N TYR A 204 -5.91 10.92 2.27
CA TYR A 204 -4.79 11.47 1.51
C TYR A 204 -5.25 12.77 0.87
N TYR A 205 -4.76 13.88 1.36
CA TYR A 205 -5.17 15.22 0.94
C TYR A 205 -3.98 16.02 0.44
N HIS A 206 -4.12 16.62 -0.74
CA HIS A 206 -3.10 17.49 -1.32
C HIS A 206 -3.27 18.91 -0.76
N LEU A 207 -2.51 19.24 0.29
CA LEU A 207 -2.56 20.56 0.93
C LEU A 207 -2.01 21.68 0.03
N ASP A 208 -1.05 21.34 -0.82
CA ASP A 208 -0.40 22.27 -1.71
C ASP A 208 0.01 21.53 -3.01
N TYR A 209 -0.93 21.50 -3.95
CA TYR A 209 -0.70 20.91 -5.26
C TYR A 209 -0.56 22.02 -6.29
N HIS A 210 0.64 22.19 -6.80
CA HIS A 210 0.95 23.27 -7.73
C HIS A 210 0.49 23.01 -9.17
N GLY A 211 -0.19 21.92 -9.41
CA GLY A 211 -0.61 21.49 -10.73
C GLY A 211 0.57 21.10 -11.62
N ASP A 212 0.34 20.23 -12.58
CA ASP A 212 1.29 19.89 -13.65
C ASP A 212 0.89 20.62 -14.93
#